data_fcc2d536a0c94247a4b2b2d196199947
#
_entry.id   fcc2d536a0c94247a4b2b2d196199947
#
_cell.length_a   1.000
_cell.length_b   1.000
_cell.length_c   1.000
_cell.angle_alpha   90.00
_cell.angle_beta   90.00
_cell.angle_gamma   90.00
#
_symmetry.space_group_name_H-M   'P 1'
#
loop_
_entity.id
_entity.type
_entity.pdbx_description
1 polymer ?
#
loop_
_entity_poly.entity_id
_entity_poly.type
_entity_poly.pdbx_seq_one_letter_code
_entity_poly.pdbx_strand_id
1 'polypeptide(L)'
;NYYEASPVITIKRSDAPEFRPKTEKLRKINASFYPEGGHLILDKECRVAFKVTDDTGFGIDATGRVEGKDITFSTVHDGMGWFTFTPKEKSSKVQITVDGTTRSFDLPQAEPFGYVMTVDPLGSDSIIVRVNGTQGLSGKTLGLGLTCRGELMDFGTIESGQAPAERIISLRGVPEGVCRIYLFDKNGINYSSRSFYHRSKV
;
A
#
# COMPACT_ATOMS: atom_id res chain seq x y z
N ASN A 1 2.51 -31.42 14.56
CA ASN A 1 1.15 -30.90 14.34
C ASN A 1 1.20 -29.93 13.17
N TYR A 2 0.83 -30.41 11.98
CA TYR A 2 0.65 -29.57 10.80
C TYR A 2 -0.77 -29.01 10.85
N TYR A 3 -0.91 -27.68 10.93
CA TYR A 3 -2.18 -27.01 10.69
C TYR A 3 -2.38 -26.93 9.16
N GLU A 4 -3.19 -27.81 8.59
CA GLU A 4 -3.74 -27.62 7.27
C GLU A 4 -4.82 -26.54 7.32
N ALA A 5 -4.48 -25.32 6.92
CA ALA A 5 -5.46 -24.31 6.59
C ALA A 5 -5.98 -24.60 5.19
N SER A 6 -7.11 -25.28 5.08
CA SER A 6 -7.81 -25.44 3.80
C SER A 6 -8.52 -24.12 3.47
N PRO A 7 -8.08 -23.35 2.43
CA PRO A 7 -8.80 -22.18 2.01
C PRO A 7 -10.14 -22.60 1.40
N VAL A 8 -11.23 -22.11 1.93
CA VAL A 8 -12.55 -22.23 1.30
C VAL A 8 -12.59 -21.28 0.10
N ILE A 9 -12.46 -21.84 -1.10
CA ILE A 9 -12.63 -21.07 -2.35
C ILE A 9 -14.11 -21.11 -2.71
N THR A 10 -14.80 -20.00 -2.55
CA THR A 10 -16.18 -19.85 -3.03
C THR A 10 -16.14 -19.35 -4.49
N ILE A 11 -16.52 -20.23 -5.43
CA ILE A 11 -16.67 -19.85 -6.84
C ILE A 11 -18.06 -19.26 -7.02
N LYS A 12 -18.16 -17.95 -7.26
CA LYS A 12 -19.41 -17.28 -7.62
C LYS A 12 -19.56 -17.28 -9.14
N ARG A 13 -20.77 -17.60 -9.63
CA ARG A 13 -21.14 -17.33 -11.03
C ARG A 13 -21.21 -15.82 -11.24
N SER A 14 -20.68 -15.34 -12.36
CA SER A 14 -20.64 -13.90 -12.69
C SER A 14 -22.01 -13.24 -12.88
N ASP A 15 -23.04 -14.05 -13.04
CA ASP A 15 -24.44 -13.65 -13.27
C ASP A 15 -25.35 -13.82 -12.04
N ALA A 16 -24.81 -14.32 -10.92
CA ALA A 16 -25.57 -14.40 -9.68
C ALA A 16 -25.66 -13.00 -9.04
N PRO A 17 -26.87 -12.52 -8.64
CA PRO A 17 -26.98 -11.28 -7.89
C PRO A 17 -26.16 -11.40 -6.61
N GLU A 18 -25.32 -10.42 -6.36
CA GLU A 18 -24.55 -10.33 -5.13
C GLU A 18 -25.50 -10.38 -3.93
N PHE A 19 -25.47 -11.48 -3.19
CA PHE A 19 -26.25 -11.57 -1.98
C PHE A 19 -25.60 -10.64 -0.93
N ARG A 20 -26.12 -9.41 -0.87
CA ARG A 20 -25.86 -8.52 0.27
C ARG A 20 -26.97 -8.77 1.29
N PRO A 21 -26.66 -9.33 2.46
CA PRO A 21 -27.69 -9.44 3.51
C PRO A 21 -28.22 -8.04 3.82
N LYS A 22 -29.55 -7.88 3.81
CA LYS A 22 -30.20 -6.63 4.20
C LYS A 22 -29.71 -6.21 5.57
N THR A 23 -29.19 -5.03 5.65
CA THR A 23 -28.65 -4.28 6.77
C THR A 23 -29.30 -4.59 8.13
N GLU A 24 -28.76 -5.56 8.87
CA GLU A 24 -28.68 -5.40 10.32
C GLU A 24 -27.71 -4.24 10.62
N LYS A 25 -28.06 -3.38 11.59
CA LYS A 25 -27.18 -2.29 12.03
C LYS A 25 -25.77 -2.83 12.21
N LEU A 26 -24.82 -2.33 11.45
CA LEU A 26 -23.41 -2.71 11.53
C LEU A 26 -22.95 -2.69 12.99
N ARG A 27 -22.77 -3.86 13.59
CA ARG A 27 -22.39 -3.99 15.01
C ARG A 27 -20.93 -3.57 15.21
N LYS A 28 -20.09 -3.78 14.20
CA LYS A 28 -18.67 -3.47 14.25
C LYS A 28 -18.15 -3.03 12.89
N ILE A 29 -17.42 -1.91 12.87
CA ILE A 29 -16.65 -1.46 11.72
C ILE A 29 -15.19 -1.76 12.04
N ASN A 30 -14.50 -2.45 11.15
CA ASN A 30 -13.06 -2.69 11.24
C ASN A 30 -12.37 -1.88 10.13
N ALA A 31 -11.20 -1.31 10.42
CA ALA A 31 -10.38 -0.63 9.43
C ALA A 31 -8.92 -1.01 9.61
N SER A 32 -8.24 -1.28 8.49
CA SER A 32 -6.82 -1.62 8.45
C SER A 32 -6.12 -0.67 7.49
N PHE A 33 -4.89 -0.27 7.83
CA PHE A 33 -4.11 0.72 7.08
C PHE A 33 -2.75 0.15 6.70
N TYR A 34 -2.37 0.35 5.45
CA TYR A 34 -1.18 -0.24 4.84
C TYR A 34 -0.37 0.87 4.15
N PRO A 35 0.62 1.47 4.83
CA PRO A 35 1.51 2.42 4.19
C PRO A 35 2.25 1.78 3.02
N GLU A 36 2.35 2.47 1.90
CA GLU A 36 3.13 2.00 0.76
C GLU A 36 4.61 1.91 1.15
N GLY A 37 5.21 0.76 0.89
CA GLY A 37 6.57 0.47 1.34
C GLY A 37 6.67 -0.08 2.76
N GLY A 38 5.56 -0.12 3.53
CA GLY A 38 5.46 -0.76 4.84
C GLY A 38 5.49 0.20 6.03
N HIS A 39 5.97 1.43 5.86
CA HIS A 39 6.20 2.38 6.96
C HIS A 39 5.64 3.77 6.68
N LEU A 40 5.18 4.47 7.72
CA LEU A 40 4.98 5.91 7.70
C LEU A 40 6.28 6.57 8.16
N ILE A 41 6.72 7.61 7.46
CA ILE A 41 7.96 8.33 7.79
C ILE A 41 7.61 9.79 8.10
N LEU A 42 8.09 10.29 9.24
CA LEU A 42 7.85 11.68 9.66
C LEU A 42 8.34 12.67 8.59
N ASP A 43 7.54 13.70 8.36
CA ASP A 43 7.79 14.80 7.42
C ASP A 43 7.92 14.37 5.95
N LYS A 44 7.55 13.12 5.63
CA LYS A 44 7.49 12.63 4.26
C LYS A 44 6.05 12.31 3.85
N GLU A 45 5.71 12.65 2.61
CA GLU A 45 4.43 12.26 2.06
C GLU A 45 4.41 10.74 1.84
N CYS A 46 3.46 10.08 2.50
CA CYS A 46 3.26 8.64 2.41
C CYS A 46 1.90 8.36 1.76
N ARG A 47 1.85 7.38 0.89
CA ARG A 47 0.59 6.82 0.38
C ARG A 47 0.15 5.70 1.32
N VAL A 48 -1.10 5.74 1.76
CA VAL A 48 -1.68 4.75 2.68
C VAL A 48 -2.87 4.11 2.01
N ALA A 49 -2.76 2.81 1.72
CA ALA A 49 -3.91 2.01 1.35
C ALA A 49 -4.68 1.63 2.61
N PHE A 50 -6.00 1.47 2.48
CA PHE A 50 -6.84 1.02 3.60
C PHE A 50 -7.92 0.05 3.13
N LYS A 51 -8.42 -0.73 4.07
CA LYS A 51 -9.59 -1.58 3.90
C LYS A 51 -10.52 -1.41 5.08
N VAL A 52 -11.80 -1.19 4.80
CA VAL A 52 -12.89 -1.13 5.78
C VAL A 52 -13.79 -2.34 5.58
N THR A 53 -14.07 -3.05 6.66
CA THR A 53 -14.93 -4.25 6.62
C THR A 53 -15.94 -4.21 7.75
N ASP A 54 -17.03 -4.95 7.58
CA ASP A 54 -17.97 -5.27 8.64
C ASP A 54 -17.40 -6.35 9.59
N ASP A 55 -18.22 -6.81 10.53
CA ASP A 55 -17.88 -7.84 11.51
C ASP A 55 -17.75 -9.25 10.89
N THR A 56 -18.21 -9.45 9.65
CA THR A 56 -18.09 -10.72 8.92
C THR A 56 -16.88 -10.71 7.95
N GLY A 57 -16.20 -9.56 7.82
CA GLY A 57 -15.02 -9.39 6.97
C GLY A 57 -15.33 -8.95 5.54
N PHE A 58 -16.61 -8.69 5.20
CA PHE A 58 -16.96 -8.13 3.90
C PHE A 58 -16.59 -6.65 3.83
N GLY A 59 -16.06 -6.25 2.65
CA GLY A 59 -15.77 -4.84 2.36
C GLY A 59 -17.05 -4.00 2.34
N ILE A 60 -17.00 -2.83 2.97
CA ILE A 60 -18.13 -1.90 3.05
C ILE A 60 -17.72 -0.52 2.57
N ASP A 61 -18.67 0.18 1.95
CA ASP A 61 -18.45 1.54 1.51
C ASP A 61 -18.32 2.48 2.71
N ALA A 62 -17.29 3.31 2.69
CA ALA A 62 -16.97 4.22 3.77
C ALA A 62 -16.35 5.50 3.25
N THR A 63 -16.53 6.56 4.01
CA THR A 63 -15.74 7.79 3.90
C THR A 63 -14.85 7.95 5.11
N GLY A 64 -13.75 8.66 4.95
CA GLY A 64 -12.85 8.89 6.06
C GLY A 64 -12.19 10.25 5.98
N ARG A 65 -11.60 10.66 7.12
CA ARG A 65 -10.74 11.84 7.21
C ARG A 65 -9.61 11.62 8.20
N VAL A 66 -8.47 12.25 7.95
CA VAL A 66 -7.38 12.30 8.93
C VAL A 66 -7.71 13.34 9.99
N GLU A 67 -7.66 12.94 11.27
CA GLU A 67 -7.97 13.85 12.38
C GLU A 67 -7.01 15.06 12.41
N GLY A 68 -7.58 16.26 12.59
CA GLY A 68 -6.81 17.49 12.61
C GLY A 68 -6.17 17.92 11.29
N LYS A 69 -6.54 17.29 10.17
CA LYS A 69 -6.07 17.62 8.82
C LYS A 69 -7.24 17.77 7.86
N ASP A 70 -7.04 18.56 6.81
CA ASP A 70 -7.99 18.68 5.69
C ASP A 70 -7.70 17.62 4.64
N ILE A 71 -7.75 16.34 5.04
CA ILE A 71 -7.54 15.17 4.19
C ILE A 71 -8.75 14.27 4.34
N THR A 72 -9.51 14.13 3.26
CA THR A 72 -10.66 13.24 3.16
C THR A 72 -10.41 12.16 2.12
N PHE A 73 -11.02 11.00 2.30
CA PHE A 73 -10.89 9.86 1.39
C PHE A 73 -12.16 9.00 1.41
N SER A 74 -12.30 8.12 0.44
CA SER A 74 -13.41 7.19 0.36
C SER A 74 -12.95 5.84 -0.18
N THR A 75 -13.73 4.81 0.08
CA THR A 75 -13.56 3.51 -0.56
C THR A 75 -13.84 3.63 -2.06
N VAL A 76 -13.12 2.84 -2.84
CA VAL A 76 -13.25 2.78 -4.31
C VAL A 76 -13.84 1.44 -4.74
N HIS A 77 -13.43 0.35 -4.09
CA HIS A 77 -13.87 -1.00 -4.41
C HIS A 77 -13.71 -1.93 -3.21
N ASP A 78 -14.76 -2.70 -2.89
CA ASP A 78 -14.76 -3.74 -1.84
C ASP A 78 -14.15 -3.25 -0.50
N GLY A 79 -14.59 -2.08 -0.04
CA GLY A 79 -14.08 -1.47 1.19
C GLY A 79 -12.66 -0.94 1.12
N MET A 80 -12.01 -0.98 -0.05
CA MET A 80 -10.63 -0.55 -0.24
C MET A 80 -10.55 0.84 -0.85
N GLY A 81 -9.49 1.56 -0.48
CA GLY A 81 -9.12 2.85 -1.04
C GLY A 81 -7.70 3.23 -0.63
N TRP A 82 -7.32 4.45 -0.92
CA TRP A 82 -6.03 4.99 -0.51
C TRP A 82 -6.12 6.51 -0.34
N PHE A 83 -5.19 7.08 0.41
CA PHE A 83 -5.00 8.51 0.57
C PHE A 83 -3.50 8.83 0.73
N THR A 84 -3.13 10.09 0.51
CA THR A 84 -1.79 10.59 0.83
C THR A 84 -1.80 11.35 2.15
N PHE A 85 -0.73 11.19 2.90
CA PHE A 85 -0.63 11.75 4.23
C PHE A 85 0.84 12.03 4.58
N THR A 86 1.11 13.21 5.14
CA THR A 86 2.42 13.57 5.68
C THR A 86 2.32 13.63 7.21
N PRO A 87 2.78 12.59 7.92
CA PRO A 87 2.76 12.58 9.39
C PRO A 87 3.70 13.65 9.94
N LYS A 88 3.19 14.45 10.89
CA LYS A 88 3.96 15.44 11.63
C LYS A 88 4.27 14.98 13.06
N GLU A 89 3.59 13.93 13.49
CA GLU A 89 3.68 13.33 14.81
C GLU A 89 3.79 11.81 14.66
N LYS A 90 4.34 11.16 15.69
CA LYS A 90 4.52 9.72 15.73
C LYS A 90 3.19 8.95 15.61
N SER A 91 2.14 9.47 16.22
CA SER A 91 0.81 8.86 16.25
C SER A 91 -0.20 9.77 15.57
N SER A 92 -1.00 9.24 14.70
CA SER A 92 -2.08 9.93 14.00
C SER A 92 -3.33 9.06 13.97
N LYS A 93 -4.49 9.68 13.89
CA LYS A 93 -5.78 8.99 13.84
C LYS A 93 -6.57 9.37 12.60
N VAL A 94 -7.44 8.47 12.21
CA VAL A 94 -8.43 8.71 11.16
C VAL A 94 -9.82 8.43 11.68
N GLN A 95 -10.79 9.15 11.20
CA GLN A 95 -12.20 8.90 11.40
C GLN A 95 -12.76 8.21 10.18
N ILE A 96 -13.45 7.11 10.35
CA ILE A 96 -14.15 6.36 9.32
C ILE A 96 -15.65 6.46 9.58
N THR A 97 -16.40 6.82 8.56
CA THR A 97 -17.86 6.95 8.61
C THR A 97 -18.51 5.94 7.67
N VAL A 98 -19.39 5.12 8.21
CA VAL A 98 -20.21 4.14 7.49
C VAL A 98 -21.65 4.36 7.91
N ASP A 99 -22.57 4.56 6.97
CA ASP A 99 -24.01 4.75 7.22
C ASP A 99 -24.31 5.75 8.35
N GLY A 100 -23.57 6.89 8.37
CA GLY A 100 -23.72 7.94 9.36
C GLY A 100 -23.07 7.64 10.73
N THR A 101 -22.50 6.45 10.92
CA THR A 101 -21.76 6.10 12.14
C THR A 101 -20.28 6.36 11.94
N THR A 102 -19.69 7.21 12.78
CA THR A 102 -18.26 7.55 12.74
C THR A 102 -17.50 6.86 13.87
N ARG A 103 -16.34 6.29 13.54
CA ARG A 103 -15.40 5.69 14.49
C ARG A 103 -13.97 6.18 14.22
N SER A 104 -13.18 6.32 15.28
CA SER A 104 -11.76 6.68 15.20
C SER A 104 -10.88 5.43 15.23
N PHE A 105 -9.83 5.43 14.39
CA PHE A 105 -8.84 4.36 14.28
C PHE A 105 -7.45 4.97 14.29
N ASP A 106 -6.50 4.23 14.88
CA ASP A 106 -5.10 4.60 14.86
C ASP A 106 -4.46 4.24 13.52
N LEU A 107 -3.67 5.17 12.95
CA LEU A 107 -2.74 4.84 11.88
C LEU A 107 -1.50 4.11 12.45
N PRO A 108 -0.76 3.35 11.63
CA PRO A 108 0.55 2.86 12.00
C PRO A 108 1.43 4.01 12.50
N GLN A 109 2.27 3.74 13.50
CA GLN A 109 3.17 4.78 14.02
C GLN A 109 4.16 5.21 12.95
N ALA A 110 4.40 6.52 12.87
CA ALA A 110 5.40 7.07 11.97
C ALA A 110 6.82 6.97 12.57
N GLU A 111 7.75 6.54 11.74
CA GLU A 111 9.17 6.43 12.10
C GLU A 111 9.89 7.75 11.84
N PRO A 112 10.83 8.14 12.73
CA PRO A 112 11.55 9.40 12.57
C PRO A 112 12.58 9.35 11.44
N PHE A 113 13.04 8.15 11.07
CA PHE A 113 14.05 7.95 10.03
C PHE A 113 13.63 6.80 9.11
N GLY A 114 13.87 6.96 7.81
CA GLY A 114 13.57 5.95 6.83
C GLY A 114 13.45 6.48 5.42
N TYR A 115 12.99 5.62 4.53
CA TYR A 115 12.73 5.92 3.14
C TYR A 115 11.26 5.67 2.81
N VAL A 116 10.66 6.60 2.10
CA VAL A 116 9.38 6.37 1.41
C VAL A 116 9.69 5.95 -0.01
N MET A 117 9.11 4.85 -0.44
CA MET A 117 9.20 4.38 -1.82
C MET A 117 7.81 4.29 -2.41
N THR A 118 7.60 4.92 -3.57
CA THR A 118 6.39 4.77 -4.37
C THR A 118 6.70 4.11 -5.70
N VAL A 119 5.76 3.32 -6.20
CA VAL A 119 5.86 2.62 -7.47
C VAL A 119 4.61 2.91 -8.28
N ASP A 120 4.75 3.62 -9.38
CA ASP A 120 3.65 4.02 -10.23
C ASP A 120 3.82 3.48 -11.66
N PRO A 121 2.73 3.12 -12.34
CA PRO A 121 2.78 2.78 -13.75
C PRO A 121 3.30 3.94 -14.59
N LEU A 122 4.16 3.66 -15.57
CA LEU A 122 4.61 4.62 -16.57
C LEU A 122 4.35 4.04 -17.98
N GLY A 123 3.24 4.45 -18.57
CA GLY A 123 2.76 3.83 -19.78
C GLY A 123 2.31 2.38 -19.57
N SER A 124 2.54 1.52 -20.57
CA SER A 124 2.03 0.14 -20.57
C SER A 124 3.07 -0.90 -20.14
N ASP A 125 4.34 -0.57 -20.24
CA ASP A 125 5.46 -1.52 -20.13
C ASP A 125 6.63 -1.01 -19.31
N SER A 126 6.36 -0.03 -18.45
CA SER A 126 7.36 0.53 -17.54
C SER A 126 6.71 0.96 -16.23
N ILE A 127 7.52 1.07 -15.20
CA ILE A 127 7.17 1.67 -13.91
C ILE A 127 8.18 2.76 -13.57
N ILE A 128 7.74 3.73 -12.79
CA ILE A 128 8.62 4.70 -12.17
C ILE A 128 8.65 4.45 -10.66
N VAL A 129 9.86 4.27 -10.14
CA VAL A 129 10.12 4.12 -8.70
C VAL A 129 10.66 5.43 -8.18
N ARG A 130 10.02 5.98 -7.17
CA ARG A 130 10.48 7.20 -6.48
C ARG A 130 10.91 6.85 -5.07
N VAL A 131 12.05 7.35 -4.65
CA VAL A 131 12.59 7.14 -3.30
C VAL A 131 12.90 8.49 -2.66
N ASN A 132 12.39 8.70 -1.47
CA ASN A 132 12.59 9.92 -0.67
C ASN A 132 13.02 9.55 0.74
N GLY A 133 14.25 9.90 1.12
CA GLY A 133 14.80 9.63 2.45
C GLY A 133 14.65 10.81 3.40
N THR A 134 14.69 10.55 4.70
CA THR A 134 14.85 11.60 5.71
C THR A 134 16.24 12.24 5.60
N GLN A 135 16.40 13.45 6.13
CA GLN A 135 17.63 14.25 5.97
C GLN A 135 18.93 13.50 6.34
N GLY A 136 18.92 12.69 7.39
CA GLY A 136 20.08 11.90 7.81
C GLY A 136 20.43 10.73 6.88
N LEU A 137 19.57 10.40 5.91
CA LEU A 137 19.72 9.31 4.94
C LEU A 137 19.96 9.82 3.51
N SER A 138 20.09 11.12 3.32
CA SER A 138 20.42 11.73 2.03
C SER A 138 21.85 11.39 1.60
N GLY A 139 22.09 11.29 0.28
CA GLY A 139 23.41 10.96 -0.29
C GLY A 139 23.82 9.48 -0.13
N LYS A 140 22.88 8.59 0.15
CA LYS A 140 23.13 7.15 0.21
C LYS A 140 22.79 6.49 -1.13
N THR A 141 23.67 5.64 -1.62
CA THR A 141 23.40 4.75 -2.74
C THR A 141 22.67 3.52 -2.23
N LEU A 142 21.48 3.27 -2.77
CA LEU A 142 20.62 2.15 -2.43
C LEU A 142 20.45 1.23 -3.62
N GLY A 143 20.25 -0.07 -3.38
CA GLY A 143 19.89 -1.04 -4.38
C GLY A 143 18.38 -1.06 -4.61
N LEU A 144 17.98 -1.17 -5.87
CA LEU A 144 16.61 -1.49 -6.30
C LEU A 144 16.63 -2.83 -7.03
N GLY A 145 15.86 -3.80 -6.56
CA GLY A 145 15.69 -5.10 -7.19
C GLY A 145 14.24 -5.35 -7.55
N LEU A 146 13.96 -5.66 -8.82
CA LEU A 146 12.65 -6.14 -9.27
C LEU A 146 12.65 -7.65 -9.33
N THR A 147 11.74 -8.30 -8.64
CA THR A 147 11.49 -9.74 -8.77
C THR A 147 10.11 -10.02 -9.34
N CYS A 148 9.96 -11.09 -10.08
CA CYS A 148 8.69 -11.64 -10.52
C CYS A 148 8.72 -13.17 -10.41
N ARG A 149 7.70 -13.78 -9.82
CA ARG A 149 7.64 -15.23 -9.59
C ARG A 149 8.87 -15.81 -8.87
N GLY A 150 9.53 -15.01 -8.02
CA GLY A 150 10.73 -15.42 -7.26
C GLY A 150 12.05 -15.23 -8.01
N GLU A 151 12.05 -14.82 -9.27
CA GLU A 151 13.25 -14.57 -10.07
C GLU A 151 13.56 -13.07 -10.13
N LEU A 152 14.85 -12.72 -10.14
CA LEU A 152 15.33 -11.35 -10.32
C LEU A 152 15.20 -10.94 -11.79
N MET A 153 14.38 -9.92 -12.06
CA MET A 153 14.11 -9.40 -13.40
C MET A 153 14.94 -8.17 -13.75
N ASP A 154 15.15 -7.29 -12.77
CA ASP A 154 15.96 -6.09 -12.92
C ASP A 154 16.67 -5.76 -11.62
N PHE A 155 17.85 -5.17 -11.74
CA PHE A 155 18.65 -4.68 -10.63
C PHE A 155 19.33 -3.37 -11.01
N GLY A 156 19.42 -2.46 -10.06
CA GLY A 156 20.19 -1.23 -10.23
C GLY A 156 20.23 -0.43 -8.96
N THR A 157 20.81 0.75 -9.05
CA THR A 157 20.97 1.64 -7.91
C THR A 157 20.17 2.92 -8.07
N ILE A 158 19.90 3.55 -6.94
CA ILE A 158 19.30 4.89 -6.85
C ILE A 158 20.01 5.65 -5.72
N GLU A 159 20.26 6.93 -5.94
CA GLU A 159 20.85 7.77 -4.91
C GLU A 159 19.76 8.54 -4.17
N SER A 160 19.65 8.34 -2.87
CA SER A 160 18.71 9.09 -2.05
C SER A 160 19.18 10.55 -1.91
N GLY A 161 18.27 11.49 -2.21
CA GLY A 161 18.53 12.93 -2.13
C GLY A 161 17.65 13.63 -1.09
N GLN A 162 17.74 14.97 -1.04
CA GLN A 162 16.79 15.81 -0.32
C GLN A 162 15.44 15.87 -1.05
N ALA A 163 15.47 15.83 -2.39
CA ALA A 163 14.32 15.65 -3.25
C ALA A 163 14.14 14.15 -3.56
N PRO A 164 12.91 13.70 -3.93
CA PRO A 164 12.69 12.35 -4.39
C PRO A 164 13.61 12.00 -5.58
N ALA A 165 14.35 10.92 -5.46
CA ALA A 165 15.08 10.33 -6.57
C ALA A 165 14.16 9.41 -7.35
N GLU A 166 14.36 9.33 -8.68
CA GLU A 166 13.52 8.56 -9.57
C GLU A 166 14.33 7.57 -10.38
N ARG A 167 13.78 6.39 -10.60
CA ARG A 167 14.30 5.41 -11.56
C ARG A 167 13.15 4.79 -12.34
N ILE A 168 13.29 4.78 -13.66
CA ILE A 168 12.37 4.10 -14.57
C ILE A 168 12.88 2.68 -14.77
N ILE A 169 12.00 1.71 -14.64
CA ILE A 169 12.27 0.29 -14.85
C ILE A 169 11.36 -0.22 -15.96
N SER A 170 11.94 -0.83 -16.99
CA SER A 170 11.20 -1.46 -18.07
C SER A 170 10.64 -2.81 -17.59
N LEU A 171 9.38 -3.08 -17.92
CA LEU A 171 8.74 -4.36 -17.70
C LEU A 171 8.74 -5.27 -18.94
N ARG A 172 9.43 -4.84 -20.02
CA ARG A 172 9.57 -5.65 -21.24
C ARG A 172 10.33 -6.93 -20.93
N GLY A 173 9.73 -8.08 -21.25
CA GLY A 173 10.29 -9.39 -20.94
C GLY A 173 10.07 -9.87 -19.50
N VAL A 174 9.45 -9.05 -18.65
CA VAL A 174 8.98 -9.50 -17.34
C VAL A 174 7.71 -10.34 -17.53
N PRO A 175 7.62 -11.55 -16.99
CA PRO A 175 6.42 -12.37 -17.13
C PRO A 175 5.22 -11.75 -16.41
N GLU A 176 4.02 -12.05 -16.90
CA GLU A 176 2.78 -11.66 -16.23
C GLU A 176 2.72 -12.28 -14.83
N GLY A 177 2.34 -11.51 -13.83
CA GLY A 177 2.21 -12.00 -12.46
C GLY A 177 2.48 -10.95 -11.39
N VAL A 178 2.58 -11.42 -10.16
CA VAL A 178 2.93 -10.57 -9.02
C VAL A 178 4.42 -10.30 -9.05
N CYS A 179 4.75 -9.03 -9.23
CA CYS A 179 6.11 -8.51 -9.12
C CYS A 179 6.31 -7.81 -7.78
N ARG A 180 7.54 -7.73 -7.33
CA ARG A 180 7.91 -7.00 -6.13
C ARG A 180 9.18 -6.19 -6.34
N ILE A 181 9.15 -4.93 -5.95
CA ILE A 181 10.31 -4.04 -5.85
C ILE A 181 10.80 -4.06 -4.41
N TYR A 182 12.12 -4.13 -4.25
CA TYR A 182 12.82 -4.01 -2.97
C TYR A 182 13.77 -2.82 -3.01
N LEU A 183 13.83 -2.09 -1.90
CA LEU A 183 14.81 -1.04 -1.66
C LEU A 183 15.71 -1.46 -0.51
N PHE A 184 17.00 -1.58 -0.74
CA PHE A 184 17.94 -2.10 0.24
C PHE A 184 19.31 -1.40 0.17
N ASP A 185 20.09 -1.53 1.24
CA ASP A 185 21.45 -0.99 1.30
C ASP A 185 22.50 -2.01 0.84
N LYS A 186 23.76 -1.59 0.84
CA LYS A 186 24.92 -2.43 0.51
C LYS A 186 25.13 -3.65 1.43
N ASN A 187 24.50 -3.67 2.60
CA ASN A 187 24.55 -4.78 3.56
C ASN A 187 23.35 -5.72 3.38
N GLY A 188 22.47 -5.46 2.42
CA GLY A 188 21.24 -6.25 2.18
C GLY A 188 20.09 -5.93 3.14
N ILE A 189 20.18 -4.85 3.93
CA ILE A 189 19.10 -4.43 4.80
C ILE A 189 17.97 -3.87 3.93
N ASN A 190 16.82 -4.53 3.95
CA ASN A 190 15.64 -4.10 3.22
C ASN A 190 14.91 -2.98 3.98
N TYR A 191 14.81 -1.81 3.37
CA TYR A 191 14.12 -0.64 3.94
C TYR A 191 12.66 -0.54 3.52
N SER A 192 12.35 -1.04 2.33
CA SER A 192 10.99 -0.92 1.77
C SER A 192 10.77 -1.96 0.70
N SER A 193 9.54 -2.45 0.59
CA SER A 193 9.15 -3.29 -0.53
C SER A 193 7.73 -3.01 -0.97
N ARG A 194 7.48 -3.13 -2.28
CA ARG A 194 6.17 -2.91 -2.89
C ARG A 194 5.86 -4.02 -3.88
N SER A 195 4.72 -4.68 -3.70
CA SER A 195 4.18 -5.62 -4.67
C SER A 195 3.20 -4.95 -5.60
N PHE A 196 3.21 -5.34 -6.87
CA PHE A 196 2.23 -4.94 -7.88
C PHE A 196 1.98 -6.10 -8.85
N TYR A 197 0.84 -6.06 -9.53
CA TYR A 197 0.55 -7.03 -10.57
C TYR A 197 0.96 -6.47 -11.93
N HIS A 198 1.83 -7.20 -12.63
CA HIS A 198 2.19 -6.91 -14.01
C HIS A 198 1.30 -7.73 -14.94
N ARG A 199 0.57 -7.06 -15.84
CA ARG A 199 -0.18 -7.69 -16.92
C ARG A 199 0.60 -7.53 -18.22
N SER A 200 1.08 -8.63 -18.77
CA SER A 200 1.68 -8.61 -20.11
C SER A 200 0.60 -8.30 -21.14
N LYS A 201 0.89 -7.35 -22.03
CA LYS A 201 0.07 -7.20 -23.24
C LYS A 201 0.58 -8.21 -24.24
N VAL A 202 -0.24 -9.23 -24.52
CA VAL A 202 -0.05 -10.13 -25.66
C VAL A 202 -0.30 -9.38 -26.95
#